data_e748fac5c636ef6a2b614be50011d8f7
#
_entry.id   e748fac5c636ef6a2b614be50011d8f7
#
_cell.length_a   1.000
_cell.length_b   1.000
_cell.length_c   1.000
_cell.angle_alpha   90.00
_cell.angle_beta   90.00
_cell.angle_gamma   90.00
#
_symmetry.space_group_name_H-M   'P 1'
#
loop_
_entity.id
_entity.type
_entity.pdbx_description
1 polymer ?
#
loop_
_entity_poly.entity_id
_entity_poly.type
_entity_poly.pdbx_seq_one_letter_code
_entity_poly.pdbx_strand_id
1 'polypeptide(L)'
;LTDGVFDSSWSLFRDRLTWLRETLTEIKKINNSNWLIKPHPNDEVNRVITSTVSEVDKICRNCNHIQLFPNDIAIGSVPKFIDAAVTIQGSAGTEYPCFGIPTFITAETTISGLGYTIEPQSKEDYFSQLQNIKKIKKLNNQQIELAKIYFFIYYKLMDIPVNLIAYMESSIIDEKRFWTLMTKLLNKYDFREDLLIKMMKIQAKNNDMH
;
A
#
# COMPACT_ATOMS: atom_id res chain seq x y z
N LEU A 1 10.88 1.33 6.68
CA LEU A 1 11.39 2.19 5.59
C LEU A 1 12.48 1.53 4.73
N THR A 2 13.00 0.39 5.14
CA THR A 2 14.03 -0.37 4.41
C THR A 2 13.47 -1.57 3.65
N ASP A 3 12.17 -1.78 3.67
CA ASP A 3 11.50 -2.88 2.98
C ASP A 3 11.44 -2.62 1.47
N GLY A 4 12.28 -3.35 0.75
CA GLY A 4 12.22 -3.50 -0.69
C GLY A 4 12.94 -2.40 -1.47
N VAL A 5 13.84 -2.84 -2.30
CA VAL A 5 14.25 -2.13 -3.51
C VAL A 5 12.98 -1.91 -4.34
N PHE A 6 12.77 -0.73 -4.90
CA PHE A 6 11.69 -0.53 -5.87
C PHE A 6 11.93 -1.44 -7.08
N ASP A 7 11.18 -2.52 -7.15
CA ASP A 7 11.07 -3.32 -8.36
C ASP A 7 9.98 -2.69 -9.24
N SER A 8 10.30 -1.51 -9.76
CA SER A 8 9.38 -0.70 -10.55
C SER A 8 10.13 -0.07 -11.72
N SER A 9 9.48 0.04 -12.88
CA SER A 9 10.08 0.64 -14.08
C SER A 9 10.28 2.15 -13.91
N TRP A 10 9.49 2.81 -13.02
CA TRP A 10 9.69 4.21 -12.67
C TRP A 10 9.45 4.48 -11.19
N SER A 11 10.21 5.38 -10.62
CA SER A 11 10.02 5.98 -9.30
C SER A 11 10.58 7.39 -9.30
N LEU A 12 9.85 8.32 -8.68
CA LEU A 12 10.33 9.71 -8.50
C LEU A 12 11.46 9.80 -7.48
N PHE A 13 11.56 8.83 -6.59
CA PHE A 13 12.54 8.84 -5.50
C PHE A 13 13.38 7.57 -5.52
N ARG A 14 14.64 7.69 -5.11
CA ARG A 14 15.56 6.57 -5.05
C ARG A 14 15.11 5.46 -4.11
N ASP A 15 14.50 5.83 -2.97
CA ASP A 15 14.05 4.94 -1.94
C ASP A 15 12.94 5.57 -1.08
N ARG A 16 12.27 4.74 -0.25
CA ARG A 16 11.16 5.17 0.61
C ARG A 16 11.56 6.19 1.67
N LEU A 17 12.79 6.11 2.20
CA LEU A 17 13.27 7.05 3.20
C LEU A 17 13.53 8.43 2.58
N THR A 18 14.11 8.46 1.39
CA THR A 18 14.30 9.69 0.60
C THR A 18 12.95 10.33 0.28
N TRP A 19 11.98 9.54 -0.21
CA TRP A 19 10.61 10.01 -0.44
C TRP A 19 9.99 10.64 0.81
N LEU A 20 10.05 9.94 1.95
CA LEU A 20 9.47 10.42 3.20
C LEU A 20 10.12 11.74 3.63
N ARG A 21 11.45 11.81 3.64
CA ARG A 21 12.20 13.01 4.07
C ARG A 21 11.91 14.22 3.19
N GLU A 22 11.98 14.04 1.88
CA GLU A 22 11.72 15.11 0.94
C GLU A 22 10.25 15.57 1.01
N THR A 23 9.31 14.63 1.12
CA THR A 23 7.87 14.94 1.30
C THR A 23 7.62 15.68 2.60
N LEU A 24 8.15 15.21 3.74
CA LEU A 24 8.03 15.90 5.04
C LEU A 24 8.63 17.32 4.98
N THR A 25 9.78 17.47 4.32
CA THR A 25 10.43 18.78 4.16
C THR A 25 9.56 19.74 3.35
N GLU A 26 8.84 19.24 2.35
CA GLU A 26 7.98 20.07 1.53
C GLU A 26 6.65 20.40 2.24
N ILE A 27 5.95 19.42 2.80
CA ILE A 27 4.67 19.65 3.49
C ILE A 27 4.83 20.50 4.74
N LYS A 28 6.01 20.54 5.36
CA LYS A 28 6.36 21.44 6.45
C LYS A 28 6.15 22.93 6.07
N LYS A 29 6.32 23.28 4.81
CA LYS A 29 6.14 24.64 4.29
C LYS A 29 4.66 24.96 3.98
N ILE A 30 3.78 23.95 3.94
CA ILE A 30 2.38 24.05 3.51
C ILE A 30 1.46 24.22 4.74
N ASN A 31 1.42 25.43 5.30
CA ASN A 31 0.72 25.72 6.57
C ASN A 31 -0.81 25.81 6.43
N ASN A 32 -1.34 25.84 5.21
CA ASN A 32 -2.76 25.99 4.94
C ASN A 32 -3.50 24.65 4.83
N SER A 33 -2.84 23.53 5.08
CA SER A 33 -3.38 22.17 5.05
C SER A 33 -2.88 21.38 6.26
N ASN A 34 -3.73 20.49 6.77
CA ASN A 34 -3.35 19.57 7.85
C ASN A 34 -2.90 18.23 7.25
N TRP A 35 -1.85 17.68 7.80
CA TRP A 35 -1.25 16.43 7.34
C TRP A 35 -1.25 15.38 8.44
N LEU A 36 -1.76 14.20 8.11
CA LEU A 36 -1.70 13.02 8.98
C LEU A 36 -0.70 12.03 8.39
N ILE A 37 0.34 11.75 9.14
CA ILE A 37 1.39 10.81 8.74
C ILE A 37 1.14 9.46 9.39
N LYS A 38 0.81 8.47 8.57
CA LYS A 38 0.57 7.11 9.04
C LYS A 38 1.84 6.28 8.93
N PRO A 39 2.44 5.83 10.04
CA PRO A 39 3.54 4.88 10.02
C PRO A 39 3.13 3.57 9.34
N HIS A 40 4.06 2.92 8.67
CA HIS A 40 3.81 1.59 8.13
C HIS A 40 3.74 0.56 9.29
N PRO A 41 2.80 -0.39 9.29
CA PRO A 41 2.71 -1.39 10.37
C PRO A 41 4.02 -2.15 10.61
N ASN A 42 4.80 -2.39 9.56
CA ASN A 42 6.07 -3.09 9.64
C ASN A 42 7.25 -2.22 10.14
N ASP A 43 7.06 -0.93 10.34
CA ASP A 43 8.13 -0.07 10.89
C ASP A 43 8.56 -0.51 12.30
N GLU A 44 7.63 -1.04 13.10
CA GLU A 44 7.90 -1.56 14.44
C GLU A 44 8.45 -3.00 14.42
N VAL A 45 7.97 -3.82 13.47
CA VAL A 45 8.28 -5.25 13.38
C VAL A 45 9.68 -5.49 12.80
N ASN A 46 10.05 -4.75 11.77
CA ASN A 46 11.26 -5.02 10.99
C ASN A 46 12.54 -4.38 11.58
N ARG A 47 12.52 -3.87 12.83
CA ARG A 47 13.67 -3.22 13.48
C ARG A 47 14.39 -2.26 12.54
N VAL A 48 13.63 -1.47 11.78
CA VAL A 48 14.20 -0.51 10.83
C VAL A 48 15.13 0.46 11.54
N ILE A 49 16.29 0.74 10.96
CA ILE A 49 17.29 1.66 11.49
C ILE A 49 16.70 3.06 11.75
N THR A 50 15.68 3.43 10.95
CA THR A 50 15.00 4.72 11.04
C THR A 50 13.49 4.52 10.82
N SER A 51 12.69 4.82 11.84
CA SER A 51 11.22 4.72 11.76
C SER A 51 10.59 5.99 11.18
N THR A 52 9.38 5.85 10.64
CA THR A 52 8.56 7.01 10.20
C THR A 52 8.38 8.01 11.35
N VAL A 53 8.11 7.53 12.56
CA VAL A 53 7.94 8.36 13.77
C VAL A 53 9.18 9.20 14.04
N SER A 54 10.38 8.59 14.00
CA SER A 54 11.63 9.31 14.26
C SER A 54 11.92 10.39 13.20
N GLU A 55 11.58 10.15 11.93
CA GLU A 55 11.78 11.15 10.87
C GLU A 55 10.77 12.30 11.00
N VAL A 56 9.52 12.03 11.37
CA VAL A 56 8.52 13.07 11.65
C VAL A 56 8.98 13.93 12.82
N ASP A 57 9.40 13.34 13.93
CA ASP A 57 9.91 14.09 15.09
C ASP A 57 11.13 14.96 14.73
N LYS A 58 12.05 14.41 13.95
CA LYS A 58 13.26 15.12 13.53
C LYS A 58 12.96 16.31 12.61
N ILE A 59 12.09 16.15 11.61
CA ILE A 59 11.85 17.15 10.57
C ILE A 59 10.73 18.10 10.96
N CYS A 60 9.67 17.62 11.63
CA CYS A 60 8.42 18.34 11.83
C CYS A 60 8.09 18.61 13.31
N ARG A 61 9.05 18.52 14.23
CA ARG A 61 8.86 18.66 15.70
C ARG A 61 7.99 19.84 16.12
N ASN A 62 8.06 20.96 15.42
CA ASN A 62 7.34 22.19 15.77
C ASN A 62 6.25 22.56 14.73
N CYS A 63 5.71 21.58 14.02
CA CYS A 63 4.72 21.81 12.98
C CYS A 63 3.34 21.38 13.48
N ASN A 64 2.52 22.31 13.94
CA ASN A 64 1.18 22.03 14.46
C ASN A 64 0.22 21.43 13.40
N HIS A 65 0.47 21.67 12.12
CA HIS A 65 -0.31 21.18 10.99
C HIS A 65 0.11 19.80 10.49
N ILE A 66 1.15 19.19 11.11
CA ILE A 66 1.61 17.84 10.77
C ILE A 66 1.54 16.99 12.04
N GLN A 67 0.79 15.89 11.99
CA GLN A 67 0.57 14.99 13.11
C GLN A 67 0.72 13.55 12.69
N LEU A 68 1.14 12.71 13.63
CA LEU A 68 1.07 11.25 13.44
C LEU A 68 -0.38 10.79 13.48
N PHE A 69 -0.70 9.80 12.65
CA PHE A 69 -2.02 9.19 12.63
C PHE A 69 -2.27 8.48 13.99
N PRO A 70 -3.40 8.75 14.67
CA PRO A 70 -3.70 8.14 15.95
C PRO A 70 -3.88 6.62 15.83
N ASN A 71 -3.27 5.86 16.76
CA ASN A 71 -3.29 4.39 16.73
C ASN A 71 -4.66 3.79 17.08
N ASP A 72 -5.53 4.56 17.74
CA ASP A 72 -6.89 4.16 18.17
C ASP A 72 -7.95 4.33 17.08
N ILE A 73 -7.59 4.95 15.96
CA ILE A 73 -8.51 5.15 14.84
C ILE A 73 -8.42 3.98 13.85
N ALA A 74 -9.55 3.34 13.60
CA ALA A 74 -9.66 2.27 12.61
C ALA A 74 -9.32 2.78 11.20
N ILE A 75 -8.43 2.08 10.49
CA ILE A 75 -7.97 2.44 9.14
C ILE A 75 -9.15 2.63 8.15
N GLY A 76 -10.18 1.78 8.24
CA GLY A 76 -11.36 1.86 7.38
C GLY A 76 -12.20 3.14 7.55
N SER A 77 -11.95 3.93 8.61
CA SER A 77 -12.64 5.22 8.80
C SER A 77 -11.89 6.40 8.16
N VAL A 78 -10.62 6.23 7.79
CA VAL A 78 -9.78 7.30 7.23
C VAL A 78 -10.43 8.04 6.05
N PRO A 79 -11.07 7.36 5.06
CA PRO A 79 -11.70 8.05 3.94
C PRO A 79 -12.80 9.04 4.32
N LYS A 80 -13.32 9.00 5.55
CA LYS A 80 -14.40 9.89 6.01
C LYS A 80 -13.91 11.29 6.37
N PHE A 81 -12.60 11.48 6.60
CA PHE A 81 -12.05 12.75 7.10
C PHE A 81 -10.78 13.22 6.40
N ILE A 82 -10.40 12.60 5.30
CA ILE A 82 -9.31 13.09 4.45
C ILE A 82 -9.84 13.60 3.10
N ASP A 83 -9.16 14.59 2.54
CA ASP A 83 -9.50 15.16 1.23
C ASP A 83 -8.61 14.62 0.12
N ALA A 84 -7.40 14.20 0.43
CA ALA A 84 -6.45 13.56 -0.48
C ALA A 84 -5.53 12.61 0.29
N ALA A 85 -4.89 11.70 -0.43
CA ALA A 85 -3.88 10.80 0.12
C ALA A 85 -2.60 10.84 -0.71
N VAL A 86 -1.48 10.51 -0.07
CA VAL A 86 -0.16 10.42 -0.71
C VAL A 86 0.49 9.13 -0.26
N THR A 87 0.92 8.33 -1.21
CA THR A 87 1.67 7.11 -0.95
C THR A 87 2.74 6.90 -2.01
N ILE A 88 3.72 6.07 -1.71
CA ILE A 88 4.70 5.72 -2.73
C ILE A 88 4.18 4.56 -3.60
N GLN A 89 3.79 3.45 -2.99
CA GLN A 89 3.26 2.24 -3.63
C GLN A 89 2.23 1.50 -2.75
N GLY A 90 1.72 2.15 -1.69
CA GLY A 90 0.87 1.50 -0.69
C GLY A 90 -0.53 1.17 -1.19
N SER A 91 -1.21 0.25 -0.50
CA SER A 91 -2.60 -0.16 -0.75
C SER A 91 -3.59 1.01 -0.71
N ALA A 92 -3.23 2.12 -0.05
CA ALA A 92 -3.99 3.38 -0.09
C ALA A 92 -4.29 3.86 -1.52
N GLY A 93 -3.36 3.61 -2.47
CA GLY A 93 -3.55 3.91 -3.90
C GLY A 93 -4.66 3.09 -4.55
N THR A 94 -4.97 1.92 -4.04
CA THR A 94 -6.06 1.06 -4.51
C THR A 94 -7.35 1.28 -3.73
N GLU A 95 -7.24 1.51 -2.41
CA GLU A 95 -8.38 1.56 -1.49
C GLU A 95 -9.10 2.92 -1.51
N TYR A 96 -8.36 4.02 -1.36
CA TYR A 96 -8.95 5.34 -1.17
C TYR A 96 -9.66 5.91 -2.41
N PRO A 97 -9.21 5.64 -3.65
CA PRO A 97 -9.97 5.99 -4.84
C PRO A 97 -11.37 5.39 -4.90
N CYS A 98 -11.61 4.22 -4.28
CA CYS A 98 -12.94 3.62 -4.16
C CYS A 98 -13.95 4.51 -3.41
N PHE A 99 -13.45 5.43 -2.59
CA PHE A 99 -14.23 6.40 -1.82
C PHE A 99 -14.21 7.81 -2.43
N GLY A 100 -13.66 7.95 -3.63
CA GLY A 100 -13.54 9.24 -4.33
C GLY A 100 -12.40 10.12 -3.86
N ILE A 101 -11.48 9.59 -3.03
CA ILE A 101 -10.32 10.33 -2.51
C ILE A 101 -9.20 10.32 -3.55
N PRO A 102 -8.79 11.49 -4.08
CA PRO A 102 -7.65 11.59 -4.97
C PRO A 102 -6.38 11.13 -4.25
N THR A 103 -5.66 10.20 -4.84
CA THR A 103 -4.49 9.58 -4.23
C THR A 103 -3.28 9.68 -5.15
N PHE A 104 -2.21 10.28 -4.62
CA PHE A 104 -0.92 10.35 -5.28
C PHE A 104 -0.17 9.03 -5.11
N ILE A 105 0.41 8.56 -6.20
CA ILE A 105 1.44 7.51 -6.20
C ILE A 105 2.73 8.08 -6.79
N THR A 106 3.87 7.77 -6.21
CA THR A 106 5.16 8.34 -6.61
C THR A 106 6.16 7.32 -7.15
N ALA A 107 5.69 6.09 -7.33
CA ALA A 107 6.39 5.02 -8.03
C ALA A 107 5.37 4.11 -8.70
N GLU A 108 5.83 3.36 -9.71
CA GLU A 108 4.99 2.41 -10.42
C GLU A 108 4.38 1.36 -9.51
N THR A 109 3.13 1.07 -9.74
CA THR A 109 2.36 0.00 -9.08
C THR A 109 1.45 -0.67 -10.11
N THR A 110 0.77 -1.73 -9.72
CA THR A 110 -0.21 -2.43 -10.58
C THR A 110 -1.41 -1.57 -10.98
N ILE A 111 -1.59 -0.40 -10.37
CA ILE A 111 -2.68 0.56 -10.69
C ILE A 111 -2.20 1.74 -11.54
N SER A 112 -0.90 1.82 -11.85
CA SER A 112 -0.35 2.91 -12.66
C SER A 112 -0.99 2.94 -14.05
N GLY A 113 -1.30 4.14 -14.52
CA GLY A 113 -1.91 4.36 -15.84
C GLY A 113 -3.40 4.05 -15.93
N LEU A 114 -4.07 3.61 -14.85
CA LEU A 114 -5.51 3.30 -14.89
C LEU A 114 -6.39 4.57 -14.82
N GLY A 115 -5.82 5.75 -14.56
CA GLY A 115 -6.52 7.04 -14.67
C GLY A 115 -7.33 7.47 -13.45
N TYR A 116 -7.25 6.76 -12.32
CA TYR A 116 -7.89 7.16 -11.07
C TYR A 116 -6.91 7.55 -9.95
N THR A 117 -5.61 7.41 -10.19
CA THR A 117 -4.54 7.92 -9.32
C THR A 117 -3.92 9.19 -9.91
N ILE A 118 -3.26 9.97 -9.08
CA ILE A 118 -2.44 11.11 -9.50
C ILE A 118 -1.01 10.61 -9.58
N GLU A 119 -0.42 10.71 -10.77
CA GLU A 119 0.92 10.21 -11.11
C GLU A 119 1.80 11.38 -11.58
N PRO A 120 2.45 12.09 -10.65
CA PRO A 120 3.32 13.21 -11.01
C PRO A 120 4.47 12.75 -11.91
N GLN A 121 4.81 13.59 -12.89
CA GLN A 121 5.80 13.23 -13.91
C GLN A 121 7.25 13.53 -13.48
N SER A 122 7.44 14.32 -12.44
CA SER A 122 8.75 14.63 -11.84
C SER A 122 8.59 14.99 -10.36
N LYS A 123 9.71 15.12 -9.64
CA LYS A 123 9.69 15.61 -8.25
C LYS A 123 9.16 17.02 -8.17
N GLU A 124 9.52 17.88 -9.11
CA GLU A 124 9.07 19.28 -9.18
C GLU A 124 7.56 19.35 -9.37
N ASP A 125 7.03 18.52 -10.27
CA ASP A 125 5.59 18.40 -10.48
C ASP A 125 4.88 17.89 -9.22
N TYR A 126 5.43 16.85 -8.59
CA TYR A 126 4.91 16.31 -7.33
C TYR A 126 4.82 17.38 -6.24
N PHE A 127 5.91 18.12 -5.99
CA PHE A 127 5.93 19.16 -4.97
C PHE A 127 5.03 20.34 -5.32
N SER A 128 4.96 20.74 -6.58
CA SER A 128 4.03 21.77 -7.05
C SER A 128 2.57 21.37 -6.79
N GLN A 129 2.23 20.11 -7.04
CA GLN A 129 0.88 19.60 -6.78
C GLN A 129 0.58 19.52 -5.26
N LEU A 130 1.55 19.15 -4.42
CA LEU A 130 1.38 19.21 -2.96
C LEU A 130 1.14 20.62 -2.45
N GLN A 131 1.86 21.62 -2.96
CA GLN A 131 1.64 23.03 -2.62
C GLN A 131 0.23 23.51 -2.99
N ASN A 132 -0.36 22.91 -4.02
CA ASN A 132 -1.70 23.19 -4.50
C ASN A 132 -2.74 22.12 -4.08
N ILE A 133 -2.47 21.34 -3.02
CA ILE A 133 -3.29 20.19 -2.62
C ILE A 133 -4.79 20.54 -2.45
N LYS A 134 -5.10 21.73 -1.98
CA LYS A 134 -6.49 22.22 -1.83
C LYS A 134 -7.24 22.39 -3.14
N LYS A 135 -6.54 22.50 -4.27
CA LYS A 135 -7.14 22.63 -5.60
C LYS A 135 -7.39 21.27 -6.26
N ILE A 136 -6.89 20.19 -5.68
CA ILE A 136 -7.08 18.86 -6.21
C ILE A 136 -8.56 18.47 -6.11
N LYS A 137 -9.12 18.11 -7.24
CA LYS A 137 -10.53 17.72 -7.33
C LYS A 137 -10.73 16.29 -6.84
N LYS A 138 -11.85 16.04 -6.19
CA LYS A 138 -12.29 14.67 -5.89
C LYS A 138 -12.49 13.89 -7.19
N LEU A 139 -12.36 12.58 -7.13
CA LEU A 139 -12.56 11.70 -8.28
C LEU A 139 -14.02 11.78 -8.75
N ASN A 140 -14.22 11.70 -10.05
CA ASN A 140 -15.55 11.60 -10.63
C ASN A 140 -16.08 10.16 -10.51
N ASN A 141 -17.37 9.97 -10.80
CA ASN A 141 -18.04 8.67 -10.67
C ASN A 141 -17.37 7.57 -11.53
N GLN A 142 -16.92 7.90 -12.73
CA GLN A 142 -16.27 6.93 -13.61
C GLN A 142 -14.94 6.45 -13.04
N GLN A 143 -14.14 7.35 -12.46
CA GLN A 143 -12.88 7.02 -11.80
C GLN A 143 -13.11 6.17 -10.55
N ILE A 144 -14.13 6.50 -9.76
CA ILE A 144 -14.51 5.73 -8.56
C ILE A 144 -14.96 4.32 -8.94
N GLU A 145 -15.77 4.19 -9.98
CA GLU A 145 -16.24 2.89 -10.46
C GLU A 145 -15.08 2.03 -10.96
N LEU A 146 -14.18 2.61 -11.74
CA LEU A 146 -12.98 1.91 -12.22
C LEU A 146 -12.10 1.43 -11.06
N ALA A 147 -11.88 2.27 -10.05
CA ALA A 147 -11.15 1.89 -8.84
C ALA A 147 -11.81 0.71 -8.11
N LYS A 148 -13.15 0.71 -7.97
CA LYS A 148 -13.90 -0.39 -7.35
C LYS A 148 -13.82 -1.69 -8.15
N ILE A 149 -13.90 -1.60 -9.48
CA ILE A 149 -13.75 -2.76 -10.36
C ILE A 149 -12.35 -3.36 -10.19
N TYR A 150 -11.31 -2.52 -10.23
CA TYR A 150 -9.94 -2.99 -10.01
C TYR A 150 -9.78 -3.61 -8.64
N PHE A 151 -10.26 -2.95 -7.58
CA PHE A 151 -10.22 -3.47 -6.20
C PHE A 151 -10.87 -4.85 -6.10
N PHE A 152 -12.05 -5.03 -6.70
CA PHE A 152 -12.75 -6.31 -6.71
C PHE A 152 -11.96 -7.39 -7.45
N ILE A 153 -11.42 -7.08 -8.63
CA ILE A 153 -10.60 -8.03 -9.40
C ILE A 153 -9.38 -8.44 -8.59
N TYR A 154 -8.62 -7.45 -8.08
CA TYR A 154 -7.35 -7.68 -7.39
C TYR A 154 -7.53 -8.47 -6.08
N TYR A 155 -8.50 -8.08 -5.24
CA TYR A 155 -8.67 -8.68 -3.91
C TYR A 155 -9.67 -9.83 -3.84
N LYS A 156 -10.45 -10.09 -4.88
CA LYS A 156 -11.47 -11.13 -4.86
C LYS A 156 -11.34 -12.15 -5.97
N LEU A 157 -11.00 -11.73 -7.18
CA LEU A 157 -10.91 -12.66 -8.32
C LEU A 157 -9.51 -13.21 -8.52
N MET A 158 -8.46 -12.46 -8.14
CA MET A 158 -7.08 -12.93 -8.23
C MET A 158 -6.65 -13.76 -7.00
N ASP A 159 -7.39 -13.69 -5.91
CA ASP A 159 -7.16 -14.53 -4.74
C ASP A 159 -7.56 -15.98 -5.04
N ILE A 160 -6.56 -16.86 -5.10
CA ILE A 160 -6.79 -18.30 -5.13
C ILE A 160 -6.86 -18.77 -3.67
N PRO A 161 -8.01 -19.29 -3.21
CA PRO A 161 -8.10 -19.81 -1.85
C PRO A 161 -7.16 -21.01 -1.69
N VAL A 162 -6.10 -20.82 -0.94
CA VAL A 162 -5.16 -21.86 -0.55
C VAL A 162 -5.53 -22.36 0.84
N ASN A 163 -6.20 -23.50 0.91
CA ASN A 163 -6.65 -24.07 2.19
C ASN A 163 -5.51 -24.72 2.99
N LEU A 164 -4.36 -24.94 2.34
CA LEU A 164 -3.21 -25.61 2.94
C LEU A 164 -2.40 -24.70 3.87
N ILE A 165 -2.28 -23.41 3.54
CA ILE A 165 -1.47 -22.46 4.27
C ILE A 165 -2.41 -21.60 5.12
N ALA A 166 -2.47 -21.87 6.43
CA ALA A 166 -3.07 -20.92 7.34
C ALA A 166 -2.24 -19.62 7.28
N TYR A 167 -2.89 -18.50 6.98
CA TYR A 167 -2.25 -17.18 7.08
C TYR A 167 -1.75 -17.00 8.50
N MET A 168 -0.45 -16.88 8.64
CA MET A 168 0.20 -16.69 9.91
C MET A 168 0.92 -15.36 9.83
N GLU A 169 0.48 -14.38 10.60
CA GLU A 169 1.22 -13.13 10.75
C GLU A 169 2.65 -13.44 11.20
N SER A 170 3.62 -13.13 10.37
CA SER A 170 5.04 -13.45 10.57
C SER A 170 5.64 -12.89 11.86
N SER A 171 4.95 -11.92 12.49
CA SER A 171 5.35 -11.28 13.74
C SER A 171 5.01 -12.07 15.02
N ILE A 172 4.17 -13.10 14.93
CA ILE A 172 3.58 -13.75 16.11
C ILE A 172 4.05 -15.19 16.28
N ILE A 173 4.82 -15.78 15.34
CA ILE A 173 5.01 -17.21 15.31
C ILE A 173 6.45 -17.63 15.47
N ASP A 174 6.64 -18.43 16.53
CA ASP A 174 7.76 -19.35 16.67
C ASP A 174 7.81 -20.26 15.43
N GLU A 175 8.89 -20.17 14.68
CA GLU A 175 9.14 -20.94 13.47
C GLU A 175 8.91 -22.46 13.69
N LYS A 176 9.30 -22.99 14.85
CA LYS A 176 9.08 -24.37 15.23
C LYS A 176 7.60 -24.74 15.32
N ARG A 177 6.77 -23.84 15.85
CA ARG A 177 5.32 -24.02 15.92
C ARG A 177 4.69 -23.99 14.54
N PHE A 178 5.15 -23.10 13.66
CA PHE A 178 4.73 -23.04 12.27
C PHE A 178 4.96 -24.37 11.56
N TRP A 179 6.18 -24.86 11.55
CA TRP A 179 6.51 -26.10 10.86
C TRP A 179 5.80 -27.31 11.45
N THR A 180 5.58 -27.33 12.77
CA THR A 180 4.80 -28.39 13.43
C THR A 180 3.34 -28.40 12.95
N LEU A 181 2.70 -27.23 12.83
CA LEU A 181 1.34 -27.11 12.31
C LEU A 181 1.28 -27.47 10.83
N MET A 182 2.21 -26.98 10.01
CA MET A 182 2.28 -27.28 8.60
C MET A 182 2.44 -28.77 8.35
N THR A 183 3.32 -29.45 9.08
CA THR A 183 3.49 -30.91 8.98
C THR A 183 2.21 -31.67 9.31
N LYS A 184 1.48 -31.25 10.35
CA LYS A 184 0.19 -31.86 10.71
C LYS A 184 -0.88 -31.64 9.64
N LEU A 185 -0.92 -30.45 9.05
CA LEU A 185 -1.85 -30.14 7.96
C LEU A 185 -1.51 -30.94 6.70
N LEU A 186 -0.25 -30.98 6.29
CA LEU A 186 0.22 -31.74 5.13
C LEU A 186 -0.14 -33.23 5.22
N ASN A 187 -0.01 -33.83 6.42
CA ASN A 187 -0.33 -35.24 6.63
C ASN A 187 -1.83 -35.58 6.55
N LYS A 188 -2.71 -34.56 6.69
CA LYS A 188 -4.17 -34.73 6.65
C LYS A 188 -4.81 -34.18 5.37
N TYR A 189 -4.04 -33.48 4.55
CA TYR A 189 -4.58 -32.71 3.44
C TYR A 189 -4.76 -33.58 2.19
N ASP A 190 -5.95 -33.55 1.61
CA ASP A 190 -6.19 -34.19 0.31
C ASP A 190 -5.90 -33.21 -0.83
N PHE A 191 -4.69 -33.28 -1.35
CA PHE A 191 -4.25 -32.45 -2.47
C PHE A 191 -5.09 -32.58 -3.74
N ARG A 192 -5.87 -33.66 -3.90
CA ARG A 192 -6.70 -33.88 -5.09
C ARG A 192 -7.87 -32.91 -5.14
N GLU A 193 -8.33 -32.47 -3.98
CA GLU A 193 -9.47 -31.56 -3.84
C GLU A 193 -9.06 -30.08 -3.77
N ASP A 194 -7.75 -29.80 -3.66
CA ASP A 194 -7.26 -28.43 -3.59
C ASP A 194 -7.46 -27.68 -4.93
N LEU A 195 -8.07 -26.49 -4.85
CA LEU A 195 -8.38 -25.68 -6.03
C LEU A 195 -7.11 -25.25 -6.77
N LEU A 196 -6.05 -24.87 -6.04
CA LEU A 196 -4.77 -24.48 -6.63
C LEU A 196 -4.16 -25.64 -7.43
N ILE A 197 -4.14 -26.85 -6.86
CA ILE A 197 -3.65 -28.06 -7.54
C ILE A 197 -4.49 -28.39 -8.77
N LYS A 198 -5.82 -28.23 -8.68
CA LYS A 198 -6.71 -28.41 -9.84
C LYS A 198 -6.39 -27.41 -10.95
N MET A 199 -6.20 -26.15 -10.61
CA MET A 199 -5.82 -25.10 -11.58
C MET A 199 -4.45 -25.35 -12.21
N MET A 200 -3.44 -25.71 -11.42
CA MET A 200 -2.11 -26.05 -11.93
C MET A 200 -2.16 -27.23 -12.92
N LYS A 201 -2.97 -28.26 -12.62
CA LYS A 201 -3.14 -29.41 -13.52
C LYS A 201 -3.82 -29.02 -14.85
N ILE A 202 -4.79 -28.10 -14.80
CA ILE A 202 -5.44 -27.58 -16.01
C ILE A 202 -4.44 -26.79 -16.86
N GLN A 203 -3.65 -25.93 -16.23
CA GLN A 203 -2.65 -25.11 -16.92
C GLN A 203 -1.54 -25.96 -17.54
N ALA A 204 -1.04 -26.99 -16.83
CA ALA A 204 -0.05 -27.92 -17.36
C ALA A 204 -0.58 -28.65 -18.61
N LYS A 205 -1.82 -29.16 -18.56
CA LYS A 205 -2.45 -29.81 -19.74
C LYS A 205 -2.59 -28.88 -20.94
N ASN A 206 -2.89 -27.59 -20.70
CA ASN A 206 -3.00 -26.61 -21.80
C ASN A 206 -1.65 -26.28 -22.43
N ASN A 207 -0.56 -26.28 -21.64
CA ASN A 207 0.78 -26.03 -22.15
C ASN A 207 1.35 -27.23 -22.92
N ASP A 208 0.90 -28.46 -22.64
CA ASP A 208 1.32 -29.66 -23.37
C ASP A 208 0.61 -29.79 -24.74
N MET A 209 -0.35 -28.91 -25.06
CA MET A 209 -1.07 -28.86 -26.34
C MET A 209 -0.51 -27.83 -27.33
N HIS A 210 0.60 -27.20 -27.01
CA HIS A 210 1.35 -26.26 -27.85
C HIS A 210 2.79 -26.73 -28.03
#